data_c97dbc13cfe6d99f4add32a91085de2a
#
_entry.id   c97dbc13cfe6d99f4add32a91085de2a
#
_cell.length_a   1.000
_cell.length_b   1.000
_cell.length_c   1.000
_cell.angle_alpha   90.00
_cell.angle_beta   90.00
_cell.angle_gamma   90.00
#
_symmetry.space_group_name_H-M   'P 1'
#
loop_
_entity.id
_entity.type
_entity.pdbx_description
1 polymer ?
#
loop_
_entity_poly.entity_id
_entity_poly.type
_entity_poly.pdbx_seq_one_letter_code
_entity_poly.pdbx_strand_id
1 'polypeptide(L)'
;MIELKNLTKSFGTKLITNSLDLTIEGGEFLAIIGRSGEGKSVLLKQIIGLIKPTDGSVIIDGQDLTKLQPKQQKDIFKKCGYVFQFAALLDSLTVFENVGITMLEDGESEEKVRPLVIQKLASVGLTADVLDKFPNELSGGMKKRVGLARTLMLNPKILIYDEPTTGLDPITIRLIHELIKKTHSSCQATTVVISHDVDVFNYATTVAMLHQGKIVYKGSTKDIWDCPNPYIYQFIRGLPEGPIEQIGFVK
;
A
#
# COMPACT_ATOMS: atom_id res chain seq x y z
N MET A 1 4.17 -13.19 -7.17
CA MET A 1 3.27 -13.86 -6.20
C MET A 1 3.77 -13.60 -4.79
N ILE A 2 2.85 -13.34 -3.84
CA ILE A 2 3.18 -13.14 -2.42
C ILE A 2 2.38 -14.17 -1.61
N GLU A 3 3.04 -14.91 -0.73
CA GLU A 3 2.39 -15.88 0.15
C GLU A 3 2.74 -15.56 1.60
N LEU A 4 1.73 -15.45 2.43
CA LEU A 4 1.85 -15.36 3.88
C LEU A 4 1.40 -16.68 4.47
N LYS A 5 2.26 -17.32 5.28
CA LYS A 5 1.98 -18.65 5.85
C LYS A 5 2.08 -18.60 7.37
N ASN A 6 0.97 -18.85 8.04
CA ASN A 6 0.85 -18.83 9.51
C ASN A 6 1.42 -17.54 10.14
N LEU A 7 1.26 -16.40 9.44
CA LEU A 7 1.92 -15.15 9.79
C LEU A 7 1.39 -14.62 11.12
N THR A 8 2.28 -14.56 12.11
CA THR A 8 1.97 -14.08 13.47
C THR A 8 2.86 -12.91 13.83
N LYS A 9 2.27 -11.86 14.40
CA LYS A 9 2.98 -10.71 14.96
C LYS A 9 2.41 -10.27 16.28
N SER A 10 3.28 -10.19 17.28
CA SER A 10 2.99 -9.61 18.58
C SER A 10 3.91 -8.44 18.89
N PHE A 11 3.39 -7.44 19.59
CA PHE A 11 4.16 -6.39 20.26
C PHE A 11 3.87 -6.47 21.76
N GLY A 12 4.83 -6.99 22.52
CA GLY A 12 4.59 -7.37 23.92
C GLY A 12 3.47 -8.39 24.00
N THR A 13 2.45 -8.09 24.79
CA THR A 13 1.25 -8.96 24.96
C THR A 13 0.19 -8.77 23.86
N LYS A 14 0.31 -7.72 23.03
CA LYS A 14 -0.69 -7.42 22.00
C LYS A 14 -0.42 -8.21 20.73
N LEU A 15 -1.33 -9.13 20.41
CA LEU A 15 -1.34 -9.89 19.16
C LEU A 15 -1.95 -9.04 18.05
N ILE A 16 -1.24 -8.89 16.91
CA ILE A 16 -1.67 -8.06 15.77
C ILE A 16 -2.09 -8.94 14.60
N THR A 17 -1.26 -9.92 14.20
CA THR A 17 -1.64 -10.95 13.24
C THR A 17 -1.55 -12.29 13.95
N ASN A 18 -2.47 -13.21 13.63
CA ASN A 18 -2.67 -14.46 14.37
C ASN A 18 -2.80 -15.63 13.39
N SER A 19 -1.69 -16.31 13.14
CA SER A 19 -1.62 -17.44 12.18
C SER A 19 -2.33 -17.12 10.86
N LEU A 20 -2.03 -15.95 10.30
CA LEU A 20 -2.70 -15.41 9.12
C LEU A 20 -2.12 -16.06 7.86
N ASP A 21 -3.01 -16.62 7.03
CA ASP A 21 -2.68 -17.11 5.70
C ASP A 21 -3.29 -16.18 4.64
N LEU A 22 -2.49 -15.80 3.64
CA LEU A 22 -2.96 -15.01 2.51
C LEU A 22 -2.04 -15.23 1.31
N THR A 23 -2.61 -15.56 0.17
CA THR A 23 -1.90 -15.59 -1.12
C THR A 23 -2.38 -14.45 -1.98
N ILE A 24 -1.43 -13.73 -2.61
CA ILE A 24 -1.68 -12.64 -3.57
C ILE A 24 -0.97 -13.04 -4.86
N GLU A 25 -1.77 -13.22 -5.91
CA GLU A 25 -1.26 -13.68 -7.20
C GLU A 25 -0.44 -12.61 -7.92
N GLY A 26 0.44 -13.05 -8.81
CA GLY A 26 1.19 -12.11 -9.66
C GLY A 26 0.24 -11.29 -10.53
N GLY A 27 0.37 -9.95 -10.49
CA GLY A 27 -0.51 -9.05 -11.23
C GLY A 27 -1.90 -8.86 -10.60
N GLU A 28 -2.19 -9.45 -9.43
CA GLU A 28 -3.45 -9.22 -8.71
C GLU A 28 -3.52 -7.78 -8.17
N PHE A 29 -4.71 -7.17 -8.23
CA PHE A 29 -5.01 -5.94 -7.52
C PHE A 29 -5.89 -6.26 -6.31
N LEU A 30 -5.27 -6.40 -5.15
CA LEU A 30 -5.92 -6.73 -3.89
C LEU A 30 -6.22 -5.49 -3.05
N ALA A 31 -7.47 -5.31 -2.64
CA ALA A 31 -7.84 -4.40 -1.56
C ALA A 31 -7.87 -5.13 -0.22
N ILE A 32 -7.18 -4.63 0.80
CA ILE A 32 -7.28 -5.11 2.17
C ILE A 32 -8.12 -4.11 2.95
N ILE A 33 -9.28 -4.56 3.41
CA ILE A 33 -10.23 -3.78 4.20
C ILE A 33 -10.28 -4.28 5.64
N GLY A 34 -10.88 -3.49 6.51
CA GLY A 34 -11.05 -3.78 7.94
C GLY A 34 -11.05 -2.50 8.75
N ARG A 35 -11.48 -2.59 10.02
CA ARG A 35 -11.55 -1.41 10.91
C ARG A 35 -10.18 -0.78 11.14
N SER A 36 -10.20 0.50 11.54
CA SER A 36 -8.98 1.16 12.03
C SER A 36 -8.43 0.42 13.27
N GLY A 37 -7.11 0.27 13.32
CA GLY A 37 -6.45 -0.43 14.44
C GLY A 37 -6.36 -1.96 14.34
N GLU A 38 -6.95 -2.60 13.32
CA GLU A 38 -6.91 -4.06 13.08
C GLU A 38 -5.51 -4.58 12.66
N GLY A 39 -4.53 -3.71 12.48
CA GLY A 39 -3.17 -4.13 12.11
C GLY A 39 -2.86 -4.17 10.63
N LYS A 40 -3.72 -3.60 9.76
CA LYS A 40 -3.54 -3.58 8.30
C LYS A 40 -2.17 -3.04 7.87
N SER A 41 -1.76 -1.88 8.37
CA SER A 41 -0.44 -1.29 8.06
C SER A 41 0.72 -2.13 8.60
N VAL A 42 0.53 -2.85 9.72
CA VAL A 42 1.52 -3.80 10.23
C VAL A 42 1.66 -4.97 9.27
N LEU A 43 0.55 -5.50 8.76
CA LEU A 43 0.53 -6.56 7.75
C LEU A 43 1.28 -6.14 6.48
N LEU A 44 1.02 -4.93 5.94
CA LEU A 44 1.76 -4.43 4.78
C LEU A 44 3.27 -4.32 5.05
N LYS A 45 3.65 -3.80 6.22
CA LYS A 45 5.05 -3.68 6.60
C LYS A 45 5.74 -5.04 6.78
N GLN A 46 4.99 -6.10 7.17
CA GLN A 46 5.49 -7.46 7.18
C GLN A 46 5.68 -8.01 5.75
N ILE A 47 4.74 -7.75 4.84
CA ILE A 47 4.83 -8.17 3.43
C ILE A 47 6.12 -7.68 2.77
N ILE A 48 6.52 -6.44 3.02
CA ILE A 48 7.75 -5.87 2.46
C ILE A 48 8.97 -6.03 3.38
N GLY A 49 8.85 -6.79 4.48
CA GLY A 49 9.97 -7.08 5.39
C GLY A 49 10.44 -5.92 6.27
N LEU A 50 9.73 -4.78 6.32
CA LEU A 50 10.03 -3.69 7.26
C LEU A 50 9.77 -4.09 8.71
N ILE A 51 8.87 -5.03 8.94
CA ILE A 51 8.60 -5.62 10.26
C ILE A 51 8.74 -7.12 10.14
N LYS A 52 9.67 -7.71 10.91
CA LYS A 52 9.80 -9.17 10.99
C LYS A 52 8.58 -9.76 11.72
N PRO A 53 8.02 -10.86 11.21
CA PRO A 53 7.01 -11.62 11.96
C PRO A 53 7.60 -12.18 13.26
N THR A 54 6.73 -12.48 14.22
CA THR A 54 7.09 -13.22 15.43
C THR A 54 7.17 -14.71 15.12
N ASP A 55 6.28 -15.19 14.23
CA ASP A 55 6.24 -16.56 13.72
C ASP A 55 5.62 -16.58 12.33
N GLY A 56 5.78 -17.69 11.60
CA GLY A 56 5.33 -17.83 10.23
C GLY A 56 6.31 -17.26 9.20
N SER A 57 5.88 -17.18 7.96
CA SER A 57 6.74 -16.77 6.84
C SER A 57 6.07 -15.83 5.86
N VAL A 58 6.89 -15.00 5.20
CA VAL A 58 6.52 -14.15 4.07
C VAL A 58 7.36 -14.59 2.88
N ILE A 59 6.70 -15.07 1.83
CA ILE A 59 7.35 -15.60 0.64
C ILE A 59 7.00 -14.68 -0.54
N ILE A 60 8.01 -14.14 -1.20
CA ILE A 60 7.87 -13.31 -2.41
C ILE A 60 8.61 -13.99 -3.55
N ASP A 61 7.88 -14.28 -4.64
CA ASP A 61 8.42 -14.99 -5.82
C ASP A 61 9.19 -16.26 -5.43
N GLY A 62 8.65 -17.04 -4.49
CA GLY A 62 9.24 -18.29 -4.01
C GLY A 62 10.38 -18.13 -2.99
N GLN A 63 10.75 -16.90 -2.63
CA GLN A 63 11.83 -16.63 -1.67
C GLN A 63 11.26 -16.24 -0.30
N ASP A 64 11.57 -17.00 0.73
CA ASP A 64 11.13 -16.74 2.10
C ASP A 64 11.97 -15.63 2.75
N LEU A 65 11.39 -14.43 2.88
CA LEU A 65 12.06 -13.25 3.45
C LEU A 65 12.58 -13.48 4.85
N THR A 66 11.95 -14.36 5.62
CA THR A 66 12.34 -14.61 7.02
C THR A 66 13.67 -15.34 7.14
N LYS A 67 14.08 -16.02 6.07
CA LYS A 67 15.32 -16.84 5.99
C LYS A 67 16.43 -16.16 5.22
N LEU A 68 16.16 -15.07 4.52
CA LEU A 68 17.15 -14.38 3.70
C LEU A 68 18.13 -13.56 4.53
N GLN A 69 19.36 -13.50 4.06
CA GLN A 69 20.37 -12.57 4.57
C GLN A 69 20.00 -11.12 4.18
N PRO A 70 20.41 -10.10 4.94
CA PRO A 70 20.06 -8.69 4.69
C PRO A 70 20.37 -8.22 3.26
N LYS A 71 21.47 -8.68 2.67
CA LYS A 71 21.85 -8.35 1.29
C LYS A 71 20.82 -8.87 0.27
N GLN A 72 20.37 -10.12 0.44
CA GLN A 72 19.38 -10.75 -0.43
C GLN A 72 17.98 -10.09 -0.26
N GLN A 73 17.63 -9.72 0.97
CA GLN A 73 16.40 -8.96 1.26
C GLN A 73 16.38 -7.62 0.51
N LYS A 74 17.51 -6.92 0.42
CA LYS A 74 17.64 -5.65 -0.31
C LYS A 74 17.25 -5.80 -1.79
N ASP A 75 17.57 -6.91 -2.44
CA ASP A 75 17.21 -7.16 -3.83
C ASP A 75 15.72 -7.38 -4.03
N ILE A 76 15.03 -7.95 -3.03
CA ILE A 76 13.56 -8.07 -3.03
C ILE A 76 12.92 -6.72 -2.78
N PHE A 77 13.45 -5.94 -1.82
CA PHE A 77 12.91 -4.61 -1.49
C PHE A 77 12.98 -3.65 -2.68
N LYS A 78 14.00 -3.74 -3.54
CA LYS A 78 14.08 -2.98 -4.79
C LYS A 78 12.94 -3.26 -5.77
N LYS A 79 12.29 -4.44 -5.65
CA LYS A 79 11.12 -4.80 -6.46
C LYS A 79 9.81 -4.27 -5.87
N CYS A 80 9.84 -3.79 -4.62
CA CYS A 80 8.66 -3.35 -3.88
C CYS A 80 8.63 -1.83 -3.81
N GLY A 81 7.52 -1.24 -4.22
CA GLY A 81 7.22 0.17 -4.00
C GLY A 81 6.21 0.32 -2.88
N TYR A 82 6.51 1.16 -1.89
CA TYR A 82 5.61 1.45 -0.78
C TYR A 82 5.21 2.92 -0.80
N VAL A 83 3.92 3.17 -0.90
CA VAL A 83 3.31 4.51 -0.82
C VAL A 83 2.70 4.68 0.56
N PHE A 84 3.30 5.55 1.34
CA PHE A 84 2.90 5.82 2.73
C PHE A 84 1.66 6.71 2.80
N GLN A 85 0.91 6.56 3.89
CA GLN A 85 -0.29 7.35 4.20
C GLN A 85 -0.04 8.87 4.13
N PHE A 86 1.13 9.36 4.57
CA PHE A 86 1.50 10.78 4.62
C PHE A 86 2.59 11.17 3.58
N ALA A 87 2.67 10.43 2.45
CA ALA A 87 3.67 10.62 1.39
C ALA A 87 5.15 10.46 1.83
N ALA A 88 5.47 10.69 3.10
CA ALA A 88 6.81 10.56 3.69
C ALA A 88 7.91 11.28 2.89
N LEU A 89 7.64 12.49 2.41
CA LEU A 89 8.63 13.34 1.76
C LEU A 89 9.61 13.90 2.79
N LEU A 90 10.85 14.07 2.39
CA LEU A 90 11.87 14.74 3.19
C LEU A 90 11.71 16.24 3.01
N ASP A 91 11.36 16.96 4.08
CA ASP A 91 11.03 18.38 4.05
C ASP A 91 12.23 19.27 3.68
N SER A 92 13.46 18.79 3.90
CA SER A 92 14.71 19.46 3.54
C SER A 92 15.10 19.30 2.07
N LEU A 93 14.41 18.47 1.30
CA LEU A 93 14.69 18.20 -0.09
C LEU A 93 13.60 18.76 -0.99
N THR A 94 14.00 19.24 -2.16
CA THR A 94 13.08 19.65 -3.24
C THR A 94 12.28 18.44 -3.77
N VAL A 95 11.27 18.68 -4.58
CA VAL A 95 10.52 17.62 -5.30
C VAL A 95 11.46 16.80 -6.17
N PHE A 96 12.38 17.47 -6.89
CA PHE A 96 13.38 16.78 -7.72
C PHE A 96 14.21 15.80 -6.90
N GLU A 97 14.79 16.26 -5.80
CA GLU A 97 15.62 15.45 -4.92
C GLU A 97 14.81 14.34 -4.24
N ASN A 98 13.58 14.62 -3.77
CA ASN A 98 12.70 13.61 -3.20
C ASN A 98 12.39 12.48 -4.18
N VAL A 99 12.07 12.80 -5.43
CA VAL A 99 11.72 11.79 -6.45
C VAL A 99 12.96 11.04 -6.92
N GLY A 100 14.06 11.75 -7.14
CA GLY A 100 15.32 11.20 -7.63
C GLY A 100 16.20 10.55 -6.58
N ILE A 101 15.85 10.63 -5.28
CA ILE A 101 16.72 10.34 -4.14
C ILE A 101 17.53 9.05 -4.27
N THR A 102 16.90 7.95 -4.67
CA THR A 102 17.59 6.65 -4.75
C THR A 102 18.69 6.65 -5.81
N MET A 103 18.44 7.27 -6.96
CA MET A 103 19.43 7.33 -8.04
C MET A 103 20.56 8.31 -7.71
N LEU A 104 20.22 9.43 -7.06
CA LEU A 104 21.20 10.43 -6.60
C LEU A 104 22.10 9.85 -5.51
N GLU A 105 21.56 9.09 -4.56
CA GLU A 105 22.35 8.37 -3.54
C GLU A 105 23.20 7.24 -4.12
N ASP A 106 22.77 6.60 -5.21
CA ASP A 106 23.56 5.62 -5.95
C ASP A 106 24.65 6.29 -6.82
N GLY A 107 24.78 7.65 -6.79
CA GLY A 107 25.85 8.44 -7.44
C GLY A 107 25.57 8.81 -8.89
N GLU A 108 24.33 8.67 -9.36
CA GLU A 108 23.97 9.14 -10.70
C GLU A 108 23.94 10.68 -10.77
N SER A 109 24.36 11.25 -11.90
CA SER A 109 24.35 12.69 -12.10
C SER A 109 22.96 13.27 -12.24
N GLU A 110 22.75 14.53 -11.79
CA GLU A 110 21.48 15.23 -11.94
C GLU A 110 21.00 15.30 -13.40
N GLU A 111 21.91 15.50 -14.34
CA GLU A 111 21.61 15.56 -15.78
C GLU A 111 20.92 14.29 -16.26
N LYS A 112 21.33 13.12 -15.74
CA LYS A 112 20.74 11.81 -16.06
C LYS A 112 19.43 11.59 -15.32
N VAL A 113 19.31 12.01 -14.06
CA VAL A 113 18.16 11.79 -13.19
C VAL A 113 17.00 12.74 -13.55
N ARG A 114 17.27 13.99 -13.88
CA ARG A 114 16.27 15.04 -14.12
C ARG A 114 15.20 14.67 -15.16
N PRO A 115 15.53 14.18 -16.37
CA PRO A 115 14.51 13.78 -17.33
C PRO A 115 13.64 12.62 -16.85
N LEU A 116 14.20 11.69 -16.08
CA LEU A 116 13.44 10.58 -15.51
C LEU A 116 12.46 11.06 -14.42
N VAL A 117 12.89 11.98 -13.58
CA VAL A 117 12.02 12.62 -12.57
C VAL A 117 10.86 13.35 -13.25
N ILE A 118 11.13 14.16 -14.29
CA ILE A 118 10.09 14.85 -15.06
C ILE A 118 9.09 13.85 -15.65
N GLN A 119 9.57 12.76 -16.24
CA GLN A 119 8.71 11.70 -16.79
C GLN A 119 7.82 11.06 -15.71
N LYS A 120 8.38 10.78 -14.52
CA LYS A 120 7.60 10.18 -13.43
C LYS A 120 6.60 11.17 -12.83
N LEU A 121 6.95 12.45 -12.70
CA LEU A 121 6.02 13.50 -12.29
C LEU A 121 4.87 13.64 -13.29
N ALA A 122 5.16 13.65 -14.60
CA ALA A 122 4.14 13.69 -15.62
C ALA A 122 3.19 12.47 -15.58
N SER A 123 3.71 11.27 -15.25
CA SER A 123 2.90 10.06 -15.12
C SER A 123 1.87 10.14 -13.99
N VAL A 124 2.14 10.96 -12.97
CA VAL A 124 1.25 11.22 -11.83
C VAL A 124 0.50 12.56 -11.95
N GLY A 125 0.51 13.18 -13.14
CA GLY A 125 -0.23 14.42 -13.44
C GLY A 125 0.36 15.66 -12.77
N LEU A 126 1.69 15.71 -12.60
CA LEU A 126 2.42 16.89 -12.15
C LEU A 126 3.34 17.37 -13.27
N THR A 127 3.49 18.69 -13.39
CA THR A 127 4.33 19.35 -14.37
C THR A 127 5.72 19.70 -13.81
N ALA A 128 6.67 20.04 -14.67
CA ALA A 128 8.05 20.28 -14.27
C ALA A 128 8.23 21.55 -13.39
N ASP A 129 7.25 22.44 -13.35
CA ASP A 129 7.26 23.65 -12.51
C ASP A 129 7.28 23.36 -11.00
N VAL A 130 7.04 22.11 -10.59
CA VAL A 130 7.13 21.72 -9.18
C VAL A 130 8.51 21.23 -8.76
N LEU A 131 9.44 21.02 -9.70
CA LEU A 131 10.74 20.38 -9.43
C LEU A 131 11.52 21.01 -8.29
N ASP A 132 11.58 22.33 -8.28
CA ASP A 132 12.40 23.10 -7.32
C ASP A 132 11.61 23.52 -6.07
N LYS A 133 10.33 23.12 -5.95
CA LYS A 133 9.50 23.34 -4.76
C LYS A 133 9.85 22.38 -3.66
N PHE A 134 9.69 22.85 -2.42
CA PHE A 134 9.79 22.03 -1.22
C PHE A 134 8.42 21.44 -0.83
N PRO A 135 8.36 20.35 -0.04
CA PRO A 135 7.11 19.74 0.38
C PRO A 135 6.10 20.70 1.02
N ASN A 136 6.56 21.69 1.81
CA ASN A 136 5.71 22.68 2.46
C ASN A 136 4.95 23.60 1.47
N GLU A 137 5.42 23.72 0.23
CA GLU A 137 4.80 24.52 -0.83
C GLU A 137 3.75 23.73 -1.64
N LEU A 138 3.54 22.45 -1.32
CA LEU A 138 2.65 21.55 -2.04
C LEU A 138 1.33 21.33 -1.28
N SER A 139 0.22 21.19 -2.02
CA SER A 139 -1.03 20.70 -1.45
C SER A 139 -0.90 19.23 -1.01
N GLY A 140 -1.81 18.76 -0.14
CA GLY A 140 -1.82 17.37 0.32
C GLY A 140 -1.89 16.35 -0.83
N GLY A 141 -2.72 16.60 -1.84
CA GLY A 141 -2.82 15.76 -3.03
C GLY A 141 -1.55 15.80 -3.90
N MET A 142 -0.88 16.96 -4.01
CA MET A 142 0.41 17.06 -4.69
C MET A 142 1.49 16.26 -3.96
N LYS A 143 1.58 16.37 -2.62
CA LYS A 143 2.53 15.58 -1.80
C LYS A 143 2.37 14.09 -2.06
N LYS A 144 1.13 13.57 -2.07
CA LYS A 144 0.85 12.15 -2.34
C LYS A 144 1.29 11.73 -3.75
N ARG A 145 1.05 12.58 -4.75
CA ARG A 145 1.50 12.32 -6.13
C ARG A 145 3.02 12.34 -6.27
N VAL A 146 3.71 13.24 -5.60
CA VAL A 146 5.19 13.25 -5.53
C VAL A 146 5.71 11.98 -4.85
N GLY A 147 5.12 11.54 -3.72
CA GLY A 147 5.47 10.29 -3.05
C GLY A 147 5.27 9.07 -3.96
N LEU A 148 4.20 9.06 -4.76
CA LEU A 148 3.98 8.01 -5.77
C LEU A 148 5.03 8.08 -6.89
N ALA A 149 5.35 9.27 -7.42
CA ALA A 149 6.38 9.44 -8.44
C ALA A 149 7.74 8.91 -7.95
N ARG A 150 8.13 9.23 -6.70
CA ARG A 150 9.33 8.68 -6.05
C ARG A 150 9.32 7.14 -6.03
N THR A 151 8.20 6.55 -5.62
CA THR A 151 8.04 5.10 -5.59
C THR A 151 8.19 4.48 -6.98
N LEU A 152 7.66 5.13 -8.02
CA LEU A 152 7.71 4.66 -9.40
C LEU A 152 9.10 4.80 -10.06
N MET A 153 10.03 5.56 -9.49
CA MET A 153 11.41 5.66 -10.01
C MET A 153 12.10 4.30 -10.07
N LEU A 154 11.78 3.41 -9.13
CA LEU A 154 12.37 2.07 -9.05
C LEU A 154 11.72 1.04 -10.00
N ASN A 155 10.70 1.43 -10.77
CA ASN A 155 9.92 0.52 -11.61
C ASN A 155 9.49 -0.77 -10.87
N PRO A 156 8.80 -0.65 -9.73
CA PRO A 156 8.51 -1.77 -8.85
C PRO A 156 7.57 -2.78 -9.50
N LYS A 157 7.77 -4.08 -9.17
CA LYS A 157 6.87 -5.18 -9.57
C LYS A 157 5.74 -5.42 -8.57
N ILE A 158 5.91 -4.91 -7.36
CA ILE A 158 4.93 -4.97 -6.28
C ILE A 158 4.70 -3.54 -5.81
N LEU A 159 3.45 -3.09 -5.81
CA LEU A 159 3.03 -1.78 -5.34
C LEU A 159 2.14 -1.92 -4.11
N ILE A 160 2.52 -1.26 -3.05
CA ILE A 160 1.79 -1.28 -1.78
C ILE A 160 1.37 0.14 -1.42
N TYR A 161 0.08 0.33 -1.18
CA TYR A 161 -0.53 1.60 -0.80
C TYR A 161 -1.15 1.48 0.59
N ASP A 162 -0.62 2.25 1.52
CA ASP A 162 -1.11 2.30 2.91
C ASP A 162 -2.02 3.53 3.07
N GLU A 163 -3.33 3.33 2.96
CA GLU A 163 -4.36 4.37 3.06
C GLU A 163 -4.07 5.63 2.21
N PRO A 164 -3.92 5.50 0.89
CA PRO A 164 -3.40 6.57 0.03
C PRO A 164 -4.31 7.80 -0.06
N THR A 165 -5.59 7.66 0.30
CA THR A 165 -6.61 8.72 0.17
C THR A 165 -6.96 9.42 1.47
N THR A 166 -6.43 8.97 2.60
CA THR A 166 -6.74 9.55 3.91
C THR A 166 -6.38 11.04 3.97
N GLY A 167 -7.34 11.85 4.43
CA GLY A 167 -7.18 13.29 4.62
C GLY A 167 -7.28 14.12 3.34
N LEU A 168 -7.81 13.57 2.26
CA LEU A 168 -8.07 14.27 1.01
C LEU A 168 -9.56 14.55 0.83
N ASP A 169 -9.87 15.57 0.01
CA ASP A 169 -11.22 15.86 -0.43
C ASP A 169 -11.72 14.82 -1.46
N PRO A 170 -13.04 14.67 -1.68
CA PRO A 170 -13.60 13.65 -2.56
C PRO A 170 -13.12 13.71 -4.01
N ILE A 171 -12.85 14.90 -4.55
CA ILE A 171 -12.35 15.07 -5.92
C ILE A 171 -10.93 14.52 -6.03
N THR A 172 -10.09 14.89 -5.07
CA THR A 172 -8.69 14.42 -5.00
C THR A 172 -8.62 12.91 -4.72
N ILE A 173 -9.51 12.34 -3.89
CA ILE A 173 -9.64 10.90 -3.67
C ILE A 173 -9.85 10.18 -5.00
N ARG A 174 -10.80 10.63 -5.81
CA ARG A 174 -11.08 10.03 -7.12
C ARG A 174 -9.89 10.10 -8.05
N LEU A 175 -9.19 11.23 -8.10
CA LEU A 175 -7.97 11.39 -8.89
C LEU A 175 -6.86 10.41 -8.46
N ILE A 176 -6.67 10.21 -7.15
CA ILE A 176 -5.68 9.25 -6.64
C ILE A 176 -6.08 7.81 -7.00
N HIS A 177 -7.37 7.45 -6.88
CA HIS A 177 -7.85 6.12 -7.26
C HIS A 177 -7.61 5.83 -8.76
N GLU A 178 -7.96 6.77 -9.66
CA GLU A 178 -7.68 6.63 -11.09
C GLU A 178 -6.18 6.50 -11.37
N LEU A 179 -5.36 7.23 -10.63
CA LEU A 179 -3.91 7.16 -10.75
C LEU A 179 -3.37 5.78 -10.31
N ILE A 180 -3.86 5.23 -9.22
CA ILE A 180 -3.49 3.88 -8.74
C ILE A 180 -3.89 2.84 -9.78
N LYS A 181 -5.12 2.91 -10.32
CA LYS A 181 -5.60 2.02 -11.37
C LYS A 181 -4.72 2.08 -12.62
N LYS A 182 -4.43 3.30 -13.10
CA LYS A 182 -3.55 3.53 -14.26
C LYS A 182 -2.15 2.95 -14.01
N THR A 183 -1.60 3.18 -12.83
CA THR A 183 -0.26 2.70 -12.44
C THR A 183 -0.22 1.17 -12.41
N HIS A 184 -1.22 0.53 -11.78
CA HIS A 184 -1.35 -0.93 -11.79
C HIS A 184 -1.33 -1.50 -13.20
N SER A 185 -2.16 -0.96 -14.11
CA SER A 185 -2.27 -1.43 -15.49
C SER A 185 -1.00 -1.19 -16.30
N SER A 186 -0.33 -0.03 -16.13
CA SER A 186 0.87 0.33 -16.90
C SER A 186 2.13 -0.42 -16.44
N CYS A 187 2.25 -0.68 -15.14
CA CYS A 187 3.40 -1.39 -14.58
C CYS A 187 3.21 -2.92 -14.56
N GLN A 188 2.00 -3.43 -14.82
CA GLN A 188 1.63 -4.84 -14.64
C GLN A 188 2.09 -5.38 -13.27
N ALA A 189 2.03 -4.52 -12.26
CA ALA A 189 2.52 -4.81 -10.92
C ALA A 189 1.45 -5.56 -10.10
N THR A 190 1.88 -6.43 -9.20
CA THR A 190 1.02 -6.90 -8.11
C THR A 190 0.74 -5.72 -7.20
N THR A 191 -0.53 -5.36 -7.01
CA THR A 191 -0.91 -4.16 -6.26
C THR A 191 -1.70 -4.55 -5.01
N VAL A 192 -1.30 -4.02 -3.86
CA VAL A 192 -2.00 -4.18 -2.59
C VAL A 192 -2.34 -2.79 -2.05
N VAL A 193 -3.61 -2.54 -1.79
CA VAL A 193 -4.07 -1.27 -1.21
C VAL A 193 -4.82 -1.52 0.10
N ILE A 194 -4.44 -0.81 1.15
CA ILE A 194 -5.29 -0.68 2.33
C ILE A 194 -6.22 0.49 2.11
N SER A 195 -7.51 0.24 2.33
CA SER A 195 -8.53 1.28 2.37
C SER A 195 -9.62 0.94 3.39
N HIS A 196 -10.20 1.95 3.96
CA HIS A 196 -11.49 1.87 4.66
C HIS A 196 -12.63 2.46 3.81
N ASP A 197 -12.31 2.92 2.60
CA ASP A 197 -13.24 3.43 1.61
C ASP A 197 -13.67 2.30 0.68
N VAL A 198 -14.98 2.10 0.55
CA VAL A 198 -15.58 1.07 -0.31
C VAL A 198 -15.42 1.38 -1.81
N ASP A 199 -15.11 2.62 -2.17
CA ASP A 199 -14.85 3.01 -3.55
C ASP A 199 -13.64 2.27 -4.16
N VAL A 200 -12.76 1.73 -3.33
CA VAL A 200 -11.65 0.87 -3.76
C VAL A 200 -12.11 -0.35 -4.56
N PHE A 201 -13.33 -0.83 -4.35
CA PHE A 201 -13.90 -1.96 -5.10
C PHE A 201 -14.12 -1.68 -6.57
N ASN A 202 -14.17 -0.39 -6.98
CA ASN A 202 -14.26 0.00 -8.39
C ASN A 202 -12.91 -0.19 -9.14
N TYR A 203 -11.82 -0.43 -8.43
CA TYR A 203 -10.46 -0.51 -8.99
C TYR A 203 -9.79 -1.85 -8.71
N ALA A 204 -9.94 -2.38 -7.51
CA ALA A 204 -9.38 -3.67 -7.13
C ALA A 204 -10.12 -4.82 -7.82
N THR A 205 -9.40 -5.90 -8.10
CA THR A 205 -9.98 -7.15 -8.65
C THR A 205 -10.44 -8.09 -7.56
N THR A 206 -9.77 -8.06 -6.44
CA THR A 206 -10.05 -8.89 -5.26
C THR A 206 -10.04 -8.05 -3.99
N VAL A 207 -10.74 -8.54 -2.98
CA VAL A 207 -10.77 -7.95 -1.64
C VAL A 207 -10.50 -9.01 -0.59
N ALA A 208 -9.69 -8.66 0.41
CA ALA A 208 -9.52 -9.44 1.62
C ALA A 208 -9.93 -8.60 2.83
N MET A 209 -10.63 -9.20 3.79
CA MET A 209 -11.01 -8.53 5.01
C MET A 209 -10.17 -9.04 6.18
N LEU A 210 -9.46 -8.11 6.81
CA LEU A 210 -8.70 -8.37 8.04
C LEU A 210 -9.59 -8.04 9.25
N HIS A 211 -9.75 -9.03 10.15
CA HIS A 211 -10.44 -8.86 11.42
C HIS A 211 -9.77 -9.68 12.51
N GLN A 212 -9.47 -9.05 13.66
CA GLN A 212 -8.80 -9.68 14.81
C GLN A 212 -7.55 -10.49 14.42
N GLY A 213 -6.72 -9.92 13.54
CA GLY A 213 -5.46 -10.52 13.09
C GLY A 213 -5.58 -11.68 12.10
N LYS A 214 -6.79 -11.96 11.57
CA LYS A 214 -7.06 -13.03 10.59
C LYS A 214 -7.72 -12.48 9.33
N ILE A 215 -7.51 -13.17 8.21
CA ILE A 215 -8.30 -12.94 7.00
C ILE A 215 -9.61 -13.71 7.15
N VAL A 216 -10.71 -12.98 7.34
CA VAL A 216 -12.05 -13.57 7.51
C VAL A 216 -12.81 -13.71 6.18
N TYR A 217 -12.28 -13.10 5.12
CA TYR A 217 -12.81 -13.22 3.76
C TYR A 217 -11.73 -12.87 2.74
N LYS A 218 -11.69 -13.60 1.63
CA LYS A 218 -11.02 -13.19 0.37
C LYS A 218 -11.92 -13.60 -0.81
N GLY A 219 -12.15 -12.66 -1.74
CA GLY A 219 -12.99 -12.94 -2.92
C GLY A 219 -12.94 -11.82 -3.96
N SER A 220 -13.72 -11.98 -5.03
CA SER A 220 -13.86 -10.99 -6.10
C SER A 220 -14.58 -9.73 -5.60
N THR A 221 -14.18 -8.56 -6.13
CA THR A 221 -14.90 -7.30 -5.88
C THR A 221 -16.18 -7.17 -6.71
N LYS A 222 -16.34 -7.95 -7.79
CA LYS A 222 -17.50 -7.84 -8.70
C LYS A 222 -18.83 -8.09 -8.00
N ASP A 223 -18.87 -9.11 -7.15
CA ASP A 223 -20.09 -9.56 -6.47
C ASP A 223 -20.07 -9.24 -4.97
N ILE A 224 -19.22 -8.29 -4.58
CA ILE A 224 -18.99 -7.98 -3.15
C ILE A 224 -20.25 -7.49 -2.45
N TRP A 225 -21.13 -6.76 -3.17
CA TRP A 225 -22.36 -6.20 -2.61
C TRP A 225 -23.41 -7.26 -2.29
N ASP A 226 -23.36 -8.42 -2.97
CA ASP A 226 -24.25 -9.57 -2.77
C ASP A 226 -23.57 -10.68 -1.94
N CYS A 227 -22.39 -10.41 -1.40
CA CYS A 227 -21.63 -11.37 -0.62
C CYS A 227 -22.38 -11.77 0.67
N PRO A 228 -22.63 -13.07 0.90
CA PRO A 228 -23.35 -13.54 2.10
C PRO A 228 -22.49 -13.56 3.36
N ASN A 229 -21.17 -13.30 3.25
CA ASN A 229 -20.29 -13.27 4.42
C ASN A 229 -20.71 -12.16 5.38
N PRO A 230 -21.03 -12.46 6.65
CA PRO A 230 -21.60 -11.48 7.58
C PRO A 230 -20.64 -10.33 7.94
N TYR A 231 -19.32 -10.57 7.92
CA TYR A 231 -18.32 -9.52 8.15
C TYR A 231 -18.30 -8.51 7.01
N ILE A 232 -18.30 -9.01 5.75
CA ILE A 232 -18.37 -8.18 4.55
C ILE A 232 -19.68 -7.42 4.52
N TYR A 233 -20.80 -8.11 4.73
CA TYR A 233 -22.13 -7.53 4.72
C TYR A 233 -22.25 -6.35 5.70
N GLN A 234 -21.79 -6.53 6.93
CA GLN A 234 -21.77 -5.47 7.95
C GLN A 234 -20.86 -4.30 7.54
N PHE A 235 -19.63 -4.60 7.11
CA PHE A 235 -18.61 -3.59 6.85
C PHE A 235 -18.99 -2.67 5.69
N ILE A 236 -19.37 -3.24 4.53
CA ILE A 236 -19.64 -2.45 3.32
C ILE A 236 -20.92 -1.61 3.42
N ARG A 237 -21.86 -2.02 4.29
CA ARG A 237 -23.11 -1.28 4.53
C ARG A 237 -23.06 -0.37 5.75
N GLY A 238 -21.92 -0.37 6.48
CA GLY A 238 -21.74 0.45 7.67
C GLY A 238 -22.75 0.13 8.80
N LEU A 239 -23.16 -1.15 8.91
CA LEU A 239 -24.19 -1.53 9.88
C LEU A 239 -23.64 -1.54 11.30
N PRO A 240 -24.36 -0.99 12.29
CA PRO A 240 -23.93 -1.00 13.69
C PRO A 240 -23.96 -2.40 14.31
N GLU A 241 -24.86 -3.28 13.84
CA GLU A 241 -25.02 -4.64 14.33
C GLU A 241 -24.36 -5.67 13.39
N GLY A 242 -23.72 -6.68 13.97
CA GLY A 242 -23.07 -7.75 13.22
C GLY A 242 -21.88 -8.34 13.97
N PRO A 243 -21.08 -9.22 13.33
CA PRO A 243 -19.97 -9.91 13.95
C PRO A 243 -18.77 -9.01 14.29
N ILE A 244 -18.73 -7.79 13.74
CA ILE A 244 -17.70 -6.80 14.05
C ILE A 244 -18.20 -5.98 15.23
N GLU A 245 -17.71 -6.30 16.44
CA GLU A 245 -18.11 -5.60 17.66
C GLU A 245 -17.68 -4.13 17.65
N GLN A 246 -18.55 -3.24 18.14
CA GLN A 246 -18.21 -1.83 18.32
C GLN A 246 -17.53 -1.63 19.67
N ILE A 247 -16.31 -1.06 19.66
CA ILE A 247 -15.62 -0.66 20.89
C ILE A 247 -16.23 0.67 21.34
N GLY A 248 -16.89 0.70 22.47
CA GLY A 248 -17.30 1.95 23.14
C GLY A 248 -18.78 2.29 23.18
N PHE A 249 -19.68 1.53 22.59
CA PHE A 249 -21.11 1.61 22.87
C PHE A 249 -21.51 0.47 23.85
N VAL A 250 -21.35 0.72 25.14
CA VAL A 250 -22.00 -0.10 26.15
C VAL A 250 -23.50 0.17 26.03
N LYS A 251 -24.29 -0.91 25.84
CA LYS A 251 -25.76 -0.86 25.95
C LYS A 251 -26.18 -0.45 27.33
#